data_7117ed72fb0a1cabb431c57fbf479dce
#
_entry.id   7117ed72fb0a1cabb431c57fbf479dce
#
_cell.length_a   1.000
_cell.length_b   1.000
_cell.length_c   1.000
_cell.angle_alpha   90.00
_cell.angle_beta   90.00
_cell.angle_gamma   90.00
#
_symmetry.space_group_name_H-M   'P 1'
#
loop_
_entity.id
_entity.type
_entity.pdbx_description
1 polymer ?
#
loop_
_entity_poly.entity_id
_entity_poly.type
_entity_poly.pdbx_seq_one_letter_code
_entity_poly.pdbx_strand_id
1 'polypeptide(L)'
;MAKIIDGKALAAQVKARCAAGAEGLARRPGLAVILVGDDPASRVYVSGKERDCAECGFLSFEHKLPAETTEQELLTLIDRLNGDGAVDGILVQLPLPAHLNEEKVLNAISPDKDVDCFHPVNVGKMVTGQPVFLPCTPAGVMEMLRAYEIPVAGRHCVVLGRSNIVGKPMATLLLAQSGTVTICHSKTPDLAAFTRQADILVSAVGRTGLVTADMVKEGAVVIDVAMNRNAEGKLCGDVDFAAVEKKASYITPVPGGVGPMTRAMLMENLLTAAKHHQGE
;
A
#
# COMPACT_ATOMS: atom_id res chain seq x y z
N MET A 1 -19.78 11.28 16.27
CA MET A 1 -18.76 10.23 16.08
C MET A 1 -18.61 9.99 14.60
N ALA A 2 -17.38 9.79 14.15
CA ALA A 2 -17.06 9.50 12.76
C ALA A 2 -17.66 8.16 12.30
N LYS A 3 -17.97 8.05 11.00
CA LYS A 3 -18.23 6.76 10.37
C LYS A 3 -16.90 6.01 10.18
N ILE A 4 -16.84 4.80 10.69
CA ILE A 4 -15.64 3.97 10.57
C ILE A 4 -15.52 3.43 9.13
N ILE A 5 -14.36 3.60 8.52
CA ILE A 5 -14.03 3.00 7.23
C ILE A 5 -13.50 1.58 7.49
N ASP A 6 -14.33 0.57 7.30
CA ASP A 6 -13.97 -0.83 7.52
C ASP A 6 -13.16 -1.38 6.33
N GLY A 7 -11.84 -1.24 6.43
CA GLY A 7 -10.93 -1.76 5.40
C GLY A 7 -10.88 -3.28 5.33
N LYS A 8 -11.20 -3.99 6.42
CA LYS A 8 -11.22 -5.45 6.42
C LYS A 8 -12.39 -5.98 5.58
N ALA A 9 -13.59 -5.42 5.78
CA ALA A 9 -14.77 -5.80 5.01
C ALA A 9 -14.57 -5.47 3.52
N LEU A 10 -14.03 -4.27 3.22
CA LEU A 10 -13.78 -3.85 1.84
C LEU A 10 -12.69 -4.70 1.16
N ALA A 11 -11.63 -5.07 1.87
CA ALA A 11 -10.58 -5.94 1.35
C ALA A 11 -11.12 -7.33 0.96
N ALA A 12 -12.07 -7.87 1.73
CA ALA A 12 -12.74 -9.13 1.36
C ALA A 12 -13.52 -9.01 0.04
N GLN A 13 -14.21 -7.88 -0.18
CA GLN A 13 -14.92 -7.61 -1.45
C GLN A 13 -13.96 -7.49 -2.63
N VAL A 14 -12.82 -6.79 -2.46
CA VAL A 14 -11.79 -6.67 -3.50
C VAL A 14 -11.23 -8.05 -3.85
N LYS A 15 -10.88 -8.88 -2.86
CA LYS A 15 -10.37 -10.23 -3.10
C LYS A 15 -11.39 -11.13 -3.80
N ALA A 16 -12.67 -11.03 -3.45
CA ALA A 16 -13.74 -11.77 -4.14
C ALA A 16 -13.85 -11.35 -5.63
N ARG A 17 -13.71 -10.04 -5.92
CA ARG A 17 -13.63 -9.56 -7.32
C ARG A 17 -12.41 -10.11 -8.04
N CYS A 18 -11.26 -10.18 -7.36
CA CYS A 18 -10.03 -10.73 -7.94
C CYS A 18 -10.19 -12.23 -8.26
N ALA A 19 -10.79 -13.00 -7.35
CA ALA A 19 -11.07 -14.43 -7.58
C ALA A 19 -11.97 -14.62 -8.80
N ALA A 20 -13.09 -13.90 -8.86
CA ALA A 20 -14.01 -13.95 -10.00
C ALA A 20 -13.34 -13.47 -11.31
N GLY A 21 -12.51 -12.43 -11.23
CA GLY A 21 -11.79 -11.88 -12.39
C GLY A 21 -10.69 -12.79 -12.94
N ALA A 22 -10.31 -13.84 -12.21
CA ALA A 22 -9.36 -14.85 -12.67
C ALA A 22 -10.03 -16.10 -13.29
N GLU A 23 -11.36 -16.19 -13.19
CA GLU A 23 -12.10 -17.25 -13.85
C GLU A 23 -11.96 -17.10 -15.37
N GLY A 24 -11.56 -18.17 -16.04
CA GLY A 24 -11.34 -18.17 -17.48
C GLY A 24 -9.91 -17.89 -17.93
N LEU A 25 -9.01 -17.43 -17.06
CA LEU A 25 -7.60 -17.33 -17.41
C LEU A 25 -7.01 -18.71 -17.75
N ALA A 26 -6.14 -18.76 -18.75
CA ALA A 26 -5.49 -20.01 -19.19
C ALA A 26 -4.66 -20.65 -18.07
N ARG A 27 -4.12 -19.85 -17.15
CA ARG A 27 -3.44 -20.31 -15.93
C ARG A 27 -3.73 -19.38 -14.76
N ARG A 28 -3.59 -19.91 -13.55
CA ARG A 28 -3.76 -19.14 -12.30
C ARG A 28 -2.69 -18.07 -12.16
N PRO A 29 -3.02 -16.85 -11.71
CA PRO A 29 -2.03 -15.80 -11.39
C PRO A 29 -0.99 -16.31 -10.39
N GLY A 30 0.29 -16.02 -10.63
CA GLY A 30 1.41 -16.46 -9.80
C GLY A 30 2.18 -15.31 -9.17
N LEU A 31 2.28 -15.28 -7.84
CA LEU A 31 3.06 -14.30 -7.06
C LEU A 31 4.33 -14.95 -6.52
N ALA A 32 5.50 -14.42 -6.86
CA ALA A 32 6.74 -14.74 -6.17
C ALA A 32 6.97 -13.75 -5.03
N VAL A 33 7.12 -14.25 -3.81
CA VAL A 33 7.41 -13.46 -2.62
C VAL A 33 8.80 -13.78 -2.12
N ILE A 34 9.68 -12.79 -2.09
CA ILE A 34 11.05 -12.93 -1.63
C ILE A 34 11.18 -12.31 -0.23
N LEU A 35 11.64 -13.10 0.73
CA LEU A 35 11.96 -12.67 2.09
C LEU A 35 13.43 -12.91 2.35
N VAL A 36 14.20 -11.89 2.72
CA VAL A 36 15.60 -11.99 3.09
C VAL A 36 15.74 -11.78 4.60
N GLY A 37 16.28 -12.77 5.28
CA GLY A 37 16.38 -12.79 6.74
C GLY A 37 15.11 -13.32 7.41
N ASP A 38 15.05 -13.13 8.74
CA ASP A 38 14.03 -13.77 9.58
C ASP A 38 13.33 -12.76 10.53
N ASP A 39 13.06 -11.53 10.03
CA ASP A 39 12.33 -10.54 10.81
C ASP A 39 10.89 -11.01 11.09
N PRO A 40 10.48 -11.08 12.37
CA PRO A 40 9.15 -11.58 12.74
C PRO A 40 7.98 -10.78 12.15
N ALA A 41 8.14 -9.47 11.98
CA ALA A 41 7.09 -8.63 11.39
C ALA A 41 6.95 -8.95 9.89
N SER A 42 8.05 -9.06 9.16
CA SER A 42 8.08 -9.44 7.75
C SER A 42 7.45 -10.82 7.50
N ARG A 43 7.70 -11.80 8.37
CA ARG A 43 7.04 -13.14 8.29
C ARG A 43 5.54 -13.06 8.38
N VAL A 44 4.98 -12.25 9.29
CA VAL A 44 3.53 -12.07 9.43
C VAL A 44 2.93 -11.49 8.13
N TYR A 45 3.63 -10.54 7.50
CA TYR A 45 3.19 -9.96 6.22
C TYR A 45 3.22 -10.98 5.09
N VAL A 46 4.31 -11.75 4.96
CA VAL A 46 4.43 -12.79 3.94
C VAL A 46 3.33 -13.84 4.10
N SER A 47 3.15 -14.41 5.30
CA SER A 47 2.06 -15.36 5.57
C SER A 47 0.66 -14.79 5.30
N GLY A 48 0.49 -13.47 5.49
CA GLY A 48 -0.74 -12.77 5.11
C GLY A 48 -0.98 -12.79 3.60
N LYS A 49 0.07 -12.54 2.80
CA LYS A 49 0.01 -12.52 1.33
C LYS A 49 -0.25 -13.92 0.74
N GLU A 50 0.39 -14.96 1.30
CA GLU A 50 0.13 -16.34 0.91
C GLU A 50 -1.35 -16.72 1.10
N ARG A 51 -1.90 -16.36 2.26
CA ARG A 51 -3.33 -16.58 2.57
C ARG A 51 -4.23 -15.82 1.60
N ASP A 52 -3.91 -14.56 1.29
CA ASP A 52 -4.69 -13.76 0.34
C ASP A 52 -4.62 -14.33 -1.08
N CYS A 53 -3.45 -14.86 -1.52
CA CYS A 53 -3.33 -15.61 -2.77
C CYS A 53 -4.24 -16.85 -2.77
N ALA A 54 -4.21 -17.63 -1.69
CA ALA A 54 -5.06 -18.82 -1.56
C ALA A 54 -6.55 -18.47 -1.59
N GLU A 55 -6.98 -17.41 -0.90
CA GLU A 55 -8.35 -16.90 -0.92
C GLU A 55 -8.81 -16.46 -2.32
N CYS A 56 -7.90 -15.90 -3.13
CA CYS A 56 -8.18 -15.52 -4.52
C CYS A 56 -8.02 -16.67 -5.52
N GLY A 57 -7.59 -17.86 -5.08
CA GLY A 57 -7.28 -18.99 -5.97
C GLY A 57 -5.98 -18.80 -6.75
N PHE A 58 -5.10 -17.87 -6.36
CA PHE A 58 -3.81 -17.58 -6.98
C PHE A 58 -2.69 -18.51 -6.45
N LEU A 59 -1.60 -18.60 -7.19
CA LEU A 59 -0.40 -19.32 -6.76
C LEU A 59 0.53 -18.37 -5.99
N SER A 60 1.18 -18.88 -4.95
CA SER A 60 2.22 -18.16 -4.21
C SER A 60 3.51 -19.00 -4.20
N PHE A 61 4.62 -18.40 -4.62
CA PHE A 61 5.95 -18.99 -4.64
C PHE A 61 6.81 -18.25 -3.63
N GLU A 62 7.00 -18.84 -2.45
CA GLU A 62 7.80 -18.24 -1.40
C GLU A 62 9.28 -18.58 -1.56
N HIS A 63 10.13 -17.54 -1.50
CA HIS A 63 11.59 -17.62 -1.53
C HIS A 63 12.15 -17.04 -0.24
N LYS A 64 12.47 -17.91 0.73
CA LYS A 64 13.14 -17.54 1.98
C LYS A 64 14.64 -17.62 1.78
N LEU A 65 15.30 -16.48 1.91
CA LEU A 65 16.74 -16.35 1.80
C LEU A 65 17.36 -16.05 3.17
N PRO A 66 18.55 -16.60 3.47
CA PRO A 66 19.30 -16.26 4.68
C PRO A 66 19.57 -14.75 4.79
N ALA A 67 19.77 -14.26 6.02
CA ALA A 67 20.08 -12.84 6.25
C ALA A 67 21.42 -12.41 5.62
N GLU A 68 22.33 -13.35 5.44
CA GLU A 68 23.66 -13.17 4.85
C GLU A 68 23.65 -13.23 3.32
N THR A 69 22.51 -13.46 2.68
CA THR A 69 22.38 -13.51 1.22
C THR A 69 23.01 -12.29 0.59
N THR A 70 23.90 -12.53 -0.36
CA THR A 70 24.59 -11.47 -1.08
C THR A 70 23.65 -10.77 -2.07
N GLU A 71 23.95 -9.52 -2.40
CA GLU A 71 23.21 -8.77 -3.41
C GLU A 71 23.17 -9.51 -4.76
N GLN A 72 24.29 -10.13 -5.15
CA GLN A 72 24.38 -10.88 -6.41
C GLN A 72 23.47 -12.11 -6.43
N GLU A 73 23.36 -12.85 -5.34
CA GLU A 73 22.45 -14.01 -5.23
C GLU A 73 20.99 -13.58 -5.34
N LEU A 74 20.62 -12.48 -4.64
CA LEU A 74 19.27 -11.92 -4.70
C LEU A 74 18.91 -11.42 -6.11
N LEU A 75 19.83 -10.70 -6.77
CA LEU A 75 19.63 -10.23 -8.13
C LEU A 75 19.51 -11.38 -9.14
N THR A 76 20.29 -12.45 -8.96
CA THR A 76 20.21 -13.67 -9.80
C THR A 76 18.86 -14.37 -9.63
N LEU A 77 18.32 -14.42 -8.41
CA LEU A 77 16.98 -14.95 -8.17
C LEU A 77 15.91 -14.10 -8.88
N ILE A 78 15.99 -12.77 -8.75
CA ILE A 78 15.03 -11.85 -9.40
C ILE A 78 15.09 -12.01 -10.92
N ASP A 79 16.27 -12.09 -11.52
CA ASP A 79 16.43 -12.28 -12.97
C ASP A 79 15.78 -13.58 -13.45
N ARG A 80 15.98 -14.69 -12.71
CA ARG A 80 15.29 -15.96 -12.99
C ARG A 80 13.77 -15.83 -12.92
N LEU A 81 13.24 -15.13 -11.89
CA LEU A 81 11.80 -14.93 -11.73
C LEU A 81 11.22 -13.98 -12.78
N ASN A 82 12.01 -13.01 -13.25
CA ASN A 82 11.63 -12.16 -14.39
C ASN A 82 11.38 -13.00 -15.65
N GLY A 83 12.22 -14.04 -15.88
CA GLY A 83 12.07 -14.96 -17.01
C GLY A 83 11.07 -16.09 -16.82
N ASP A 84 10.54 -16.30 -15.61
CA ASP A 84 9.63 -17.41 -15.32
C ASP A 84 8.20 -17.09 -15.76
N GLY A 85 7.70 -17.83 -16.75
CA GLY A 85 6.34 -17.66 -17.27
C GLY A 85 5.21 -18.06 -16.32
N ALA A 86 5.51 -18.76 -15.20
CA ALA A 86 4.54 -19.06 -14.16
C ALA A 86 4.35 -17.92 -13.14
N VAL A 87 5.26 -16.94 -13.14
CA VAL A 87 5.28 -15.80 -12.22
C VAL A 87 4.76 -14.56 -12.92
N ASP A 88 3.66 -14.02 -12.44
CA ASP A 88 3.07 -12.76 -12.94
C ASP A 88 3.50 -11.55 -12.13
N GLY A 89 3.79 -11.73 -10.85
CA GLY A 89 4.24 -10.68 -9.97
C GLY A 89 5.39 -11.10 -9.09
N ILE A 90 6.31 -10.18 -8.85
CA ILE A 90 7.44 -10.35 -7.94
C ILE A 90 7.32 -9.31 -6.84
N LEU A 91 7.44 -9.76 -5.60
CA LEU A 91 7.44 -8.91 -4.42
C LEU A 91 8.67 -9.22 -3.57
N VAL A 92 9.47 -8.20 -3.30
CA VAL A 92 10.56 -8.26 -2.32
C VAL A 92 10.07 -7.62 -1.02
N GLN A 93 9.99 -8.42 0.04
CA GLN A 93 9.50 -7.94 1.33
C GLN A 93 10.51 -6.99 1.97
N LEU A 94 10.10 -5.74 2.18
CA LEU A 94 10.88 -4.73 2.88
C LEU A 94 10.61 -4.77 4.39
N PRO A 95 11.59 -4.32 5.23
CA PRO A 95 12.92 -3.82 4.84
C PRO A 95 13.89 -4.96 4.52
N LEU A 96 14.87 -4.66 3.68
CA LEU A 96 16.00 -5.56 3.42
C LEU A 96 17.11 -5.42 4.49
N PRO A 97 17.95 -6.44 4.70
CA PRO A 97 19.18 -6.30 5.47
C PRO A 97 20.05 -5.14 4.98
N ALA A 98 20.70 -4.42 5.90
CA ALA A 98 21.39 -3.15 5.64
C ALA A 98 22.55 -3.22 4.62
N HIS A 99 23.08 -4.41 4.33
CA HIS A 99 24.14 -4.61 3.34
C HIS A 99 23.62 -4.72 1.90
N LEU A 100 22.28 -4.83 1.71
CA LEU A 100 21.65 -4.88 0.39
C LEU A 100 21.17 -3.50 -0.04
N ASN A 101 21.38 -3.16 -1.30
CA ASN A 101 20.88 -1.91 -1.86
C ASN A 101 19.43 -2.09 -2.32
N GLU A 102 18.48 -1.59 -1.51
CA GLU A 102 17.05 -1.69 -1.76
C GLU A 102 16.64 -1.12 -3.12
N GLU A 103 17.17 0.04 -3.49
CA GLU A 103 16.86 0.67 -4.78
C GLU A 103 17.30 -0.18 -5.97
N LYS A 104 18.51 -0.76 -5.90
CA LYS A 104 19.04 -1.64 -6.94
C LYS A 104 18.21 -2.92 -7.06
N VAL A 105 17.79 -3.48 -5.92
CA VAL A 105 16.96 -4.69 -5.87
C VAL A 105 15.59 -4.44 -6.48
N LEU A 106 14.91 -3.36 -6.09
CA LEU A 106 13.59 -3.01 -6.63
C LEU A 106 13.65 -2.69 -8.13
N ASN A 107 14.71 -2.02 -8.58
CA ASN A 107 14.91 -1.71 -10.00
C ASN A 107 15.29 -2.93 -10.86
N ALA A 108 15.67 -4.06 -10.26
CA ALA A 108 15.94 -5.29 -10.98
C ALA A 108 14.66 -6.10 -11.31
N ILE A 109 13.56 -5.80 -10.66
CA ILE A 109 12.27 -6.42 -10.97
C ILE A 109 11.78 -5.87 -12.33
N SER A 110 11.33 -6.75 -13.23
CA SER A 110 10.72 -6.31 -14.48
C SER A 110 9.51 -5.41 -14.20
N PRO A 111 9.38 -4.23 -14.84
CA PRO A 111 8.21 -3.37 -14.66
C PRO A 111 6.87 -4.08 -14.86
N ASP A 112 6.82 -5.11 -15.71
CA ASP A 112 5.60 -5.88 -15.98
C ASP A 112 5.23 -6.83 -14.82
N LYS A 113 6.19 -7.11 -13.91
CA LYS A 113 6.02 -7.97 -12.74
C LYS A 113 6.14 -7.21 -11.41
N ASP A 114 6.35 -5.89 -11.45
CA ASP A 114 6.43 -5.02 -10.27
C ASP A 114 5.02 -4.71 -9.72
N VAL A 115 4.41 -5.70 -9.09
CA VAL A 115 3.03 -5.60 -8.58
C VAL A 115 2.87 -4.73 -7.32
N ASP A 116 3.96 -4.32 -6.67
CA ASP A 116 3.96 -3.27 -5.63
C ASP A 116 4.00 -1.86 -6.22
N CYS A 117 4.36 -1.73 -7.51
CA CYS A 117 4.48 -0.47 -8.23
C CYS A 117 5.53 0.47 -7.62
N PHE A 118 6.72 -0.07 -7.34
CA PHE A 118 7.86 0.71 -6.82
C PHE A 118 8.91 1.02 -7.88
N HIS A 119 8.89 0.30 -9.00
CA HIS A 119 9.81 0.53 -10.11
C HIS A 119 9.58 1.92 -10.73
N PRO A 120 10.65 2.71 -11.01
CA PRO A 120 10.54 4.07 -11.54
C PRO A 120 9.70 4.18 -12.82
N VAL A 121 9.71 3.17 -13.67
CA VAL A 121 8.88 3.12 -14.89
C VAL A 121 7.39 3.15 -14.54
N ASN A 122 6.95 2.33 -13.59
CA ASN A 122 5.55 2.27 -13.17
C ASN A 122 5.13 3.54 -12.43
N VAL A 123 6.01 4.06 -11.56
CA VAL A 123 5.80 5.36 -10.90
C VAL A 123 5.69 6.48 -11.93
N GLY A 124 6.55 6.49 -12.96
CA GLY A 124 6.50 7.47 -14.06
C GLY A 124 5.19 7.37 -14.84
N LYS A 125 4.74 6.17 -15.20
CA LYS A 125 3.45 5.94 -15.86
C LYS A 125 2.28 6.44 -15.02
N MET A 126 2.30 6.20 -13.70
CA MET A 126 1.28 6.71 -12.77
C MET A 126 1.24 8.24 -12.77
N VAL A 127 2.39 8.91 -12.68
CA VAL A 127 2.49 10.39 -12.69
C VAL A 127 1.99 10.99 -14.00
N THR A 128 2.23 10.31 -15.12
CA THR A 128 1.78 10.76 -16.46
C THR A 128 0.34 10.37 -16.81
N GLY A 129 -0.38 9.73 -15.87
CA GLY A 129 -1.80 9.36 -16.06
C GLY A 129 -2.01 8.10 -16.91
N GLN A 130 -0.99 7.27 -17.06
CA GLN A 130 -1.05 5.99 -17.83
C GLN A 130 -0.61 4.79 -16.96
N PRO A 131 -1.15 4.60 -15.76
CA PRO A 131 -0.73 3.52 -14.89
C PRO A 131 -1.17 2.16 -15.45
N VAL A 132 -0.27 1.17 -15.35
CA VAL A 132 -0.61 -0.26 -15.45
C VAL A 132 -0.92 -0.78 -14.04
N PHE A 133 -0.04 -0.49 -13.10
CA PHE A 133 -0.20 -0.78 -11.68
C PHE A 133 -0.29 0.51 -10.87
N LEU A 134 -0.91 0.40 -9.70
CA LEU A 134 -0.92 1.46 -8.69
C LEU A 134 -0.23 0.97 -7.42
N PRO A 135 0.55 1.81 -6.71
CA PRO A 135 1.13 1.43 -5.43
C PRO A 135 0.03 0.96 -4.48
N CYS A 136 0.18 -0.27 -3.94
CA CYS A 136 -0.91 -0.98 -3.28
C CYS A 136 -1.56 -0.20 -2.13
N THR A 137 -0.78 0.45 -1.27
CA THR A 137 -1.31 1.20 -0.12
C THR A 137 -2.08 2.45 -0.56
N PRO A 138 -1.54 3.35 -1.41
CA PRO A 138 -2.30 4.46 -1.96
C PRO A 138 -3.55 4.04 -2.74
N ALA A 139 -3.46 2.99 -3.55
CA ALA A 139 -4.61 2.43 -4.27
C ALA A 139 -5.72 1.96 -3.31
N GLY A 140 -5.34 1.31 -2.20
CA GLY A 140 -6.27 0.90 -1.16
C GLY A 140 -6.99 2.07 -0.51
N VAL A 141 -6.29 3.19 -0.27
CA VAL A 141 -6.92 4.42 0.23
C VAL A 141 -7.90 4.99 -0.79
N MET A 142 -7.53 5.05 -2.08
CA MET A 142 -8.43 5.54 -3.12
C MET A 142 -9.68 4.66 -3.25
N GLU A 143 -9.54 3.33 -3.16
CA GLU A 143 -10.67 2.39 -3.18
C GLU A 143 -11.59 2.58 -1.95
N MET A 144 -11.02 2.86 -0.76
CA MET A 144 -11.81 3.23 0.42
C MET A 144 -12.61 4.50 0.19
N LEU A 145 -11.99 5.57 -0.31
CA LEU A 145 -12.68 6.83 -0.60
C LEU A 145 -13.81 6.62 -1.60
N ARG A 146 -13.56 5.83 -2.66
CA ARG A 146 -14.57 5.49 -3.67
C ARG A 146 -15.74 4.68 -3.08
N ALA A 147 -15.45 3.64 -2.30
CA ALA A 147 -16.47 2.74 -1.74
C ALA A 147 -17.37 3.42 -0.69
N TYR A 148 -16.84 4.43 0.00
CA TYR A 148 -17.60 5.22 0.96
C TYR A 148 -18.18 6.51 0.33
N GLU A 149 -18.10 6.64 -1.00
CA GLU A 149 -18.62 7.78 -1.76
C GLU A 149 -18.08 9.12 -1.27
N ILE A 150 -16.82 9.16 -0.85
CA ILE A 150 -16.14 10.36 -0.37
C ILE A 150 -15.51 11.07 -1.57
N PRO A 151 -16.03 12.25 -1.97
CA PRO A 151 -15.53 12.96 -3.13
C PRO A 151 -14.15 13.54 -2.85
N VAL A 152 -13.21 13.36 -3.81
CA VAL A 152 -11.86 13.96 -3.78
C VAL A 152 -11.81 15.26 -4.57
N ALA A 153 -12.58 15.35 -5.67
CA ALA A 153 -12.58 16.50 -6.56
C ALA A 153 -12.94 17.79 -5.81
N GLY A 154 -12.08 18.80 -5.96
CA GLY A 154 -12.26 20.11 -5.31
C GLY A 154 -11.97 20.12 -3.81
N ARG A 155 -11.52 19.00 -3.20
CA ARG A 155 -11.19 18.93 -1.78
C ARG A 155 -9.73 19.30 -1.54
N HIS A 156 -9.48 19.93 -0.39
CA HIS A 156 -8.12 20.12 0.12
C HIS A 156 -7.65 18.84 0.81
N CYS A 157 -6.70 18.17 0.20
CA CYS A 157 -6.13 16.92 0.68
C CYS A 157 -4.75 17.19 1.28
N VAL A 158 -4.52 16.81 2.52
CA VAL A 158 -3.21 16.92 3.16
C VAL A 158 -2.65 15.53 3.40
N VAL A 159 -1.43 15.29 2.91
CA VAL A 159 -0.72 14.03 3.08
C VAL A 159 0.48 14.27 4.00
N LEU A 160 0.49 13.59 5.14
CA LEU A 160 1.62 13.58 6.06
C LEU A 160 2.55 12.42 5.71
N GLY A 161 3.78 12.76 5.33
CA GLY A 161 4.78 11.82 4.85
C GLY A 161 5.10 12.00 3.37
N ARG A 162 6.35 11.68 3.00
CA ARG A 162 6.85 11.85 1.63
C ARG A 162 7.71 10.68 1.14
N SER A 163 7.42 9.48 1.65
CA SER A 163 8.09 8.27 1.18
C SER A 163 7.78 8.01 -0.29
N ASN A 164 8.69 7.30 -0.98
CA ASN A 164 8.49 6.92 -2.37
C ASN A 164 7.38 5.86 -2.52
N ILE A 165 7.14 5.08 -1.47
CA ILE A 165 6.20 3.95 -1.50
C ILE A 165 4.76 4.32 -1.08
N VAL A 166 4.57 5.44 -0.33
CA VAL A 166 3.24 5.86 0.14
C VAL A 166 2.98 7.35 -0.08
N GLY A 167 3.77 8.24 0.56
CA GLY A 167 3.41 9.66 0.63
C GLY A 167 3.34 10.36 -0.73
N LYS A 168 4.36 10.21 -1.56
CA LYS A 168 4.39 10.77 -2.92
C LYS A 168 3.33 10.15 -3.82
N PRO A 169 3.21 8.80 -3.90
CA PRO A 169 2.15 8.17 -4.67
C PRO A 169 0.74 8.57 -4.22
N MET A 170 0.50 8.65 -2.92
CA MET A 170 -0.80 9.06 -2.38
C MET A 170 -1.20 10.46 -2.87
N ALA A 171 -0.26 11.41 -2.79
CA ALA A 171 -0.50 12.76 -3.28
C ALA A 171 -0.77 12.79 -4.80
N THR A 172 -0.06 11.98 -5.57
CA THR A 172 -0.28 11.85 -7.03
C THR A 172 -1.66 11.30 -7.34
N LEU A 173 -2.13 10.26 -6.63
CA LEU A 173 -3.45 9.69 -6.86
C LEU A 173 -4.59 10.63 -6.45
N LEU A 174 -4.44 11.36 -5.35
CA LEU A 174 -5.41 12.40 -4.95
C LEU A 174 -5.47 13.54 -5.98
N LEU A 175 -4.30 13.97 -6.49
CA LEU A 175 -4.24 14.97 -7.56
C LEU A 175 -4.92 14.47 -8.84
N ALA A 176 -4.69 13.21 -9.23
CA ALA A 176 -5.33 12.61 -10.40
C ALA A 176 -6.87 12.57 -10.30
N GLN A 177 -7.42 12.58 -9.07
CA GLN A 177 -8.85 12.71 -8.81
C GLN A 177 -9.30 14.17 -8.59
N SER A 178 -8.52 15.14 -9.07
CA SER A 178 -8.83 16.58 -8.98
C SER A 178 -8.88 17.12 -7.54
N GLY A 179 -8.18 16.52 -6.60
CA GLY A 179 -7.93 17.07 -5.27
C GLY A 179 -6.85 18.16 -5.31
N THR A 180 -6.97 19.18 -4.45
CA THR A 180 -5.88 20.13 -4.18
C THR A 180 -5.01 19.53 -3.09
N VAL A 181 -3.74 19.22 -3.39
CA VAL A 181 -2.91 18.38 -2.51
C VAL A 181 -1.76 19.17 -1.89
N THR A 182 -1.62 19.06 -0.58
CA THR A 182 -0.45 19.54 0.18
C THR A 182 0.27 18.35 0.79
N ILE A 183 1.59 18.23 0.56
CA ILE A 183 2.44 17.24 1.22
C ILE A 183 3.19 17.89 2.37
N CYS A 184 3.03 17.34 3.58
CA CYS A 184 3.77 17.77 4.75
C CYS A 184 4.77 16.70 5.20
N HIS A 185 5.86 17.12 5.85
CA HIS A 185 6.94 16.23 6.26
C HIS A 185 7.69 16.80 7.48
N SER A 186 8.71 16.11 7.98
CA SER A 186 9.48 16.48 9.17
C SER A 186 10.17 17.86 9.12
N LYS A 187 10.20 18.52 7.97
CA LYS A 187 10.73 19.87 7.79
C LYS A 187 9.63 20.92 7.57
N THR A 188 8.38 20.53 7.57
CA THR A 188 7.25 21.46 7.46
C THR A 188 7.08 22.20 8.80
N PRO A 189 7.23 23.53 8.82
CA PRO A 189 6.95 24.31 10.03
C PRO A 189 5.45 24.34 10.29
N ASP A 190 5.03 24.43 11.54
CA ASP A 190 3.63 24.51 11.96
C ASP A 190 2.72 23.51 11.21
N LEU A 191 2.98 22.22 11.43
CA LEU A 191 2.25 21.13 10.78
C LEU A 191 0.73 21.28 10.96
N ALA A 192 0.29 21.75 12.12
CA ALA A 192 -1.10 21.92 12.48
C ALA A 192 -1.83 22.98 11.61
N ALA A 193 -1.11 24.02 11.15
CA ALA A 193 -1.69 25.02 10.25
C ALA A 193 -2.15 24.42 8.91
N PHE A 194 -1.46 23.40 8.43
CA PHE A 194 -1.85 22.68 7.20
C PHE A 194 -2.94 21.65 7.47
N THR A 195 -2.81 20.85 8.51
CA THR A 195 -3.73 19.74 8.77
C THR A 195 -5.14 20.20 9.16
N ARG A 196 -5.25 21.35 9.85
CA ARG A 196 -6.57 21.97 10.19
C ARG A 196 -7.37 22.44 8.98
N GLN A 197 -6.75 22.55 7.83
CA GLN A 197 -7.42 22.96 6.58
C GLN A 197 -7.89 21.76 5.74
N ALA A 198 -7.44 20.54 6.09
CA ALA A 198 -7.68 19.34 5.30
C ALA A 198 -9.14 18.91 5.35
N ASP A 199 -9.78 18.77 4.20
CA ASP A 199 -11.03 18.03 4.04
C ASP A 199 -10.75 16.51 4.11
N ILE A 200 -9.60 16.08 3.53
CA ILE A 200 -9.11 14.72 3.59
C ILE A 200 -7.67 14.76 4.13
N LEU A 201 -7.45 14.15 5.28
CA LEU A 201 -6.14 14.03 5.91
C LEU A 201 -5.67 12.59 5.83
N VAL A 202 -4.52 12.36 5.18
CA VAL A 202 -3.87 11.05 5.11
C VAL A 202 -2.57 11.09 5.90
N SER A 203 -2.43 10.28 6.95
CA SER A 203 -1.21 10.17 7.74
C SER A 203 -0.44 8.90 7.42
N ALA A 204 0.83 9.05 7.00
CA ALA A 204 1.74 7.98 6.60
C ALA A 204 3.18 8.28 7.09
N VAL A 205 3.33 8.59 8.38
CA VAL A 205 4.61 9.03 8.99
C VAL A 205 5.26 7.92 9.79
N GLY A 206 4.48 7.02 10.39
CA GLY A 206 4.97 5.98 11.28
C GLY A 206 5.33 6.52 12.68
N ARG A 207 4.56 7.49 13.18
CA ARG A 207 4.77 8.10 14.50
C ARG A 207 3.49 8.12 15.31
N THR A 208 3.41 7.23 16.29
CA THR A 208 2.23 7.07 17.17
C THR A 208 1.79 8.40 17.79
N GLY A 209 0.49 8.71 17.67
CA GLY A 209 -0.14 9.86 18.31
C GLY A 209 0.29 11.22 17.74
N LEU A 210 0.90 11.25 16.54
CA LEU A 210 1.29 12.49 15.88
C LEU A 210 0.10 13.40 15.59
N VAL A 211 -1.01 12.81 15.11
CA VAL A 211 -2.22 13.55 14.71
C VAL A 211 -3.19 13.58 15.88
N THR A 212 -3.32 14.75 16.50
CA THR A 212 -4.24 15.02 17.60
C THR A 212 -5.52 15.71 17.13
N ALA A 213 -6.56 15.71 17.94
CA ALA A 213 -7.86 16.30 17.55
C ALA A 213 -7.80 17.80 17.21
N ASP A 214 -6.91 18.56 17.85
CA ASP A 214 -6.70 19.98 17.56
C ASP A 214 -6.03 20.23 16.21
N MET A 215 -5.42 19.21 15.61
CA MET A 215 -4.82 19.24 14.28
C MET A 215 -5.79 18.88 13.16
N VAL A 216 -7.01 18.44 13.47
CA VAL A 216 -8.00 17.97 12.48
C VAL A 216 -9.12 18.98 12.32
N LYS A 217 -9.52 19.26 11.08
CA LYS A 217 -10.69 20.08 10.76
C LYS A 217 -11.97 19.35 11.19
N GLU A 218 -12.97 20.09 11.67
CA GLU A 218 -14.30 19.55 11.96
C GLU A 218 -14.92 18.94 10.70
N GLY A 219 -15.38 17.69 10.81
CA GLY A 219 -15.97 16.96 9.68
C GLY A 219 -14.97 16.41 8.65
N ALA A 220 -13.67 16.50 8.89
CA ALA A 220 -12.65 15.93 7.97
C ALA A 220 -12.75 14.41 7.85
N VAL A 221 -12.30 13.90 6.72
CA VAL A 221 -12.02 12.48 6.52
C VAL A 221 -10.58 12.21 6.95
N VAL A 222 -10.36 11.24 7.84
CA VAL A 222 -9.03 10.94 8.36
C VAL A 222 -8.65 9.50 8.03
N ILE A 223 -7.59 9.35 7.24
CA ILE A 223 -7.03 8.07 6.81
C ILE A 223 -5.69 7.85 7.50
N ASP A 224 -5.62 6.90 8.39
CA ASP A 224 -4.40 6.49 9.08
C ASP A 224 -3.78 5.28 8.37
N VAL A 225 -2.67 5.51 7.70
CA VAL A 225 -1.94 4.49 6.92
C VAL A 225 -0.90 3.77 7.78
N ALA A 226 -0.45 4.43 8.86
CA ALA A 226 0.66 3.94 9.64
C ALA A 226 0.32 2.67 10.42
N MET A 227 1.33 1.82 10.61
CA MET A 227 1.28 0.66 11.49
C MET A 227 2.42 0.73 12.48
N ASN A 228 2.12 1.22 13.65
CA ASN A 228 3.03 1.36 14.78
C ASN A 228 2.72 0.33 15.86
N ARG A 229 3.58 0.24 16.88
CA ARG A 229 3.27 -0.42 18.14
C ARG A 229 3.35 0.59 19.27
N ASN A 230 2.32 0.60 20.11
CA ASN A 230 2.31 1.44 21.32
C ASN A 230 3.20 0.83 22.42
N ALA A 231 3.28 1.50 23.58
CA ALA A 231 4.09 1.06 24.72
C ALA A 231 3.72 -0.35 25.23
N GLU A 232 2.45 -0.79 25.04
CA GLU A 232 1.97 -2.14 25.39
C GLU A 232 2.19 -3.15 24.26
N GLY A 233 2.87 -2.79 23.17
CA GLY A 233 3.11 -3.67 22.02
C GLY A 233 1.90 -3.87 21.11
N LYS A 234 0.77 -3.20 21.36
CA LYS A 234 -0.43 -3.29 20.52
C LYS A 234 -0.28 -2.45 19.26
N LEU A 235 -0.87 -2.92 18.16
CA LEU A 235 -0.90 -2.18 16.90
C LEU A 235 -1.72 -0.89 17.06
N CYS A 236 -1.18 0.21 16.56
CA CYS A 236 -1.81 1.52 16.51
C CYS A 236 -1.31 2.30 15.29
N GLY A 237 -1.95 3.42 14.99
CA GLY A 237 -1.55 4.29 13.90
C GLY A 237 -0.84 5.56 14.37
N ASP A 238 -0.81 6.56 13.47
CA ASP A 238 -0.29 7.90 13.75
C ASP A 238 -1.33 8.78 14.46
N VAL A 239 -2.62 8.42 14.38
CA VAL A 239 -3.74 9.25 14.83
C VAL A 239 -4.13 8.88 16.26
N ASP A 240 -4.36 9.90 17.11
CA ASP A 240 -5.11 9.71 18.35
C ASP A 240 -6.59 9.41 18.01
N PHE A 241 -6.84 8.13 17.76
CA PHE A 241 -8.13 7.66 17.25
C PHE A 241 -9.29 8.09 18.13
N ALA A 242 -9.19 7.93 19.45
CA ALA A 242 -10.28 8.18 20.37
C ALA A 242 -10.69 9.67 20.44
N ALA A 243 -9.73 10.55 20.30
CA ALA A 243 -9.99 11.99 20.28
C ALA A 243 -10.47 12.47 18.89
N VAL A 244 -9.84 11.97 17.81
CA VAL A 244 -10.13 12.39 16.43
C VAL A 244 -11.46 11.85 15.93
N GLU A 245 -11.87 10.63 16.34
CA GLU A 245 -13.19 10.05 15.99
C GLU A 245 -14.37 10.97 16.37
N LYS A 246 -14.22 11.73 17.43
CA LYS A 246 -15.29 12.66 17.88
C LYS A 246 -15.47 13.87 16.96
N LYS A 247 -14.47 14.15 16.11
CA LYS A 247 -14.38 15.36 15.30
C LYS A 247 -14.47 15.07 13.80
N ALA A 248 -13.91 13.96 13.36
CA ALA A 248 -13.93 13.53 11.97
C ALA A 248 -15.33 13.11 11.50
N SER A 249 -15.59 13.19 10.19
CA SER A 249 -16.78 12.58 9.56
C SER A 249 -16.57 11.11 9.26
N TYR A 250 -15.35 10.75 8.82
CA TYR A 250 -14.90 9.39 8.54
C TYR A 250 -13.50 9.18 9.11
N ILE A 251 -13.23 7.96 9.58
CA ILE A 251 -11.91 7.59 10.10
C ILE A 251 -11.60 6.12 9.84
N THR A 252 -10.34 5.81 9.53
CA THR A 252 -9.86 4.42 9.45
C THR A 252 -9.33 3.94 10.80
N PRO A 253 -9.68 2.73 11.26
CA PRO A 253 -9.08 2.15 12.46
C PRO A 253 -7.70 1.54 12.16
N VAL A 254 -6.85 1.45 13.17
CA VAL A 254 -5.61 0.66 13.13
C VAL A 254 -5.58 -0.27 14.34
N PRO A 255 -5.60 -1.60 14.14
CA PRO A 255 -5.69 -2.34 12.87
C PRO A 255 -7.09 -2.36 12.24
N GLY A 256 -7.19 -2.81 10.99
CA GLY A 256 -8.47 -3.07 10.31
C GLY A 256 -8.86 -2.03 9.24
N GLY A 257 -8.09 -0.95 9.13
CA GLY A 257 -8.25 0.06 8.07
C GLY A 257 -7.40 -0.25 6.82
N VAL A 258 -6.35 0.54 6.60
CA VAL A 258 -5.56 0.52 5.35
C VAL A 258 -4.77 -0.78 5.15
N GLY A 259 -4.23 -1.40 6.20
CA GLY A 259 -3.40 -2.59 6.08
C GLY A 259 -4.04 -3.76 5.31
N PRO A 260 -5.27 -4.19 5.62
CA PRO A 260 -5.98 -5.18 4.81
C PRO A 260 -6.16 -4.78 3.35
N MET A 261 -6.42 -3.50 3.08
CA MET A 261 -6.60 -2.99 1.72
C MET A 261 -5.30 -3.03 0.90
N THR A 262 -4.15 -2.72 1.50
CA THR A 262 -2.85 -2.85 0.82
C THR A 262 -2.67 -4.25 0.24
N ARG A 263 -2.99 -5.29 1.00
CA ARG A 263 -2.87 -6.68 0.54
C ARG A 263 -3.90 -7.05 -0.53
N ALA A 264 -5.12 -6.52 -0.42
CA ALA A 264 -6.16 -6.74 -1.42
C ALA A 264 -5.80 -6.07 -2.76
N MET A 265 -5.22 -4.87 -2.74
CA MET A 265 -4.77 -4.19 -3.96
C MET A 265 -3.56 -4.88 -4.60
N LEU A 266 -2.72 -5.57 -3.81
CA LEU A 266 -1.68 -6.44 -4.35
C LEU A 266 -2.28 -7.59 -5.19
N MET A 267 -3.40 -8.19 -4.75
CA MET A 267 -4.10 -9.21 -5.53
C MET A 267 -4.68 -8.62 -6.83
N GLU A 268 -5.17 -7.39 -6.79
CA GLU A 268 -5.68 -6.70 -7.97
C GLU A 268 -4.57 -6.40 -8.99
N ASN A 269 -3.41 -5.90 -8.55
CA ASN A 269 -2.25 -5.71 -9.42
C ASN A 269 -1.75 -7.04 -10.00
N LEU A 270 -1.71 -8.10 -9.19
CA LEU A 270 -1.31 -9.45 -9.65
C LEU A 270 -2.27 -10.00 -10.71
N LEU A 271 -3.57 -9.82 -10.53
CA LEU A 271 -4.57 -10.19 -11.54
C LEU A 271 -4.37 -9.40 -12.84
N THR A 272 -4.13 -8.09 -12.72
CA THR A 272 -3.85 -7.22 -13.88
C THR A 272 -2.61 -7.68 -14.64
N ALA A 273 -1.53 -8.03 -13.92
CA ALA A 273 -0.30 -8.57 -14.51
C ALA A 273 -0.57 -9.90 -15.24
N ALA A 274 -1.31 -10.81 -14.59
CA ALA A 274 -1.63 -12.12 -15.16
C ALA A 274 -2.47 -12.00 -16.43
N LYS A 275 -3.45 -11.11 -16.47
CA LYS A 275 -4.25 -10.80 -17.66
C LYS A 275 -3.38 -10.30 -18.79
N HIS A 276 -2.55 -9.31 -18.52
CA HIS A 276 -1.62 -8.75 -19.49
C HIS A 276 -0.67 -9.82 -20.09
N HIS A 277 -0.11 -10.70 -19.24
CA HIS A 277 0.80 -11.77 -19.68
C HIS A 277 0.09 -12.88 -20.46
N GLN A 278 -1.21 -13.03 -20.31
CA GLN A 278 -2.03 -14.03 -21.02
C GLN A 278 -2.78 -13.46 -22.23
N GLY A 279 -2.58 -12.16 -22.53
CA GLY A 279 -3.13 -11.53 -23.74
C GLY A 279 -4.60 -11.12 -23.62
N GLU A 280 -5.07 -10.87 -22.39
CA GLU A 280 -6.42 -10.33 -22.09
C GLU A 280 -6.44 -8.83 -21.85
#